data_f8ba3c10d215afdbbfe470c55d2ba6eb
#
_entry.id   f8ba3c10d215afdbbfe470c55d2ba6eb
#
_cell.length_a   1.000
_cell.length_b   1.000
_cell.length_c   1.000
_cell.angle_alpha   90.00
_cell.angle_beta   90.00
_cell.angle_gamma   90.00
#
_symmetry.space_group_name_H-M   'P 1'
#
loop_
_entity.id
_entity.type
_entity.pdbx_description
1 polymer ?
#
loop_
_entity_poly.entity_id
_entity_poly.type
_entity_poly.pdbx_seq_one_letter_code
_entity_poly.pdbx_strand_id
1 'polypeptide(L)'
;MTKVKIATAWLDACAGCHMSLLDIDEAIIDIAKAVEFTRSPITDIKEFPEVDVGLLTGALGNTEHEEEAKELREKCKILIVLGDCACFGGPPSMRNAFSKEEVLRRAYIETESTKDGKIPSSPELPALLEKVLPVHAEVKVDCFVPGCPPRAEAIKYALTELLQGRIPVLPSEMMRFD
;
A
#
# COMPACT_ATOMS: atom_id res chain seq x y z
N MET A 1 7.13 7.65 27.64
CA MET A 1 7.75 7.68 26.30
C MET A 1 6.68 8.09 25.30
N THR A 2 6.98 8.99 24.38
CA THR A 2 6.08 9.32 23.28
C THR A 2 5.99 8.12 22.37
N LYS A 3 4.76 7.73 21.99
CA LYS A 3 4.54 6.63 21.05
C LYS A 3 5.00 7.02 19.65
N VAL A 4 5.50 6.05 18.88
CA VAL A 4 5.80 6.23 17.47
C VAL A 4 4.49 6.33 16.71
N LYS A 5 4.30 7.42 15.96
CA LYS A 5 3.09 7.63 15.16
C LYS A 5 3.22 6.94 13.82
N ILE A 6 2.23 6.15 13.47
CA ILE A 6 2.15 5.41 12.20
C ILE A 6 0.86 5.78 11.47
N ALA A 7 0.97 6.09 10.18
CA ALA A 7 -0.15 6.17 9.27
C ALA A 7 -0.04 5.07 8.22
N THR A 8 -1.17 4.48 7.85
CA THR A 8 -1.21 3.46 6.81
C THR A 8 -2.21 3.82 5.72
N ALA A 9 -1.91 3.43 4.48
CA ALA A 9 -2.83 3.50 3.37
C ALA A 9 -2.72 2.25 2.49
N TRP A 10 -3.82 1.93 1.81
CA TRP A 10 -3.80 0.94 0.74
C TRP A 10 -4.23 1.60 -0.57
N LEU A 11 -3.47 1.34 -1.59
CA LEU A 11 -3.69 1.85 -2.93
C LEU A 11 -4.36 0.74 -3.78
N ASP A 12 -3.89 0.47 -4.98
CA ASP A 12 -4.40 -0.62 -5.82
C ASP A 12 -3.95 -1.98 -5.26
N ALA A 13 -4.77 -2.60 -4.41
CA ALA A 13 -4.46 -3.83 -3.68
C ALA A 13 -5.70 -4.61 -3.25
N CYS A 14 -5.47 -5.81 -2.71
CA CYS A 14 -6.50 -6.69 -2.15
C CYS A 14 -6.65 -6.61 -0.63
N ALA A 15 -5.94 -5.69 0.05
CA ALA A 15 -5.84 -5.56 1.50
C ALA A 15 -5.11 -6.72 2.24
N GLY A 16 -4.65 -7.76 1.53
CA GLY A 16 -3.95 -8.90 2.15
C GLY A 16 -2.73 -8.52 2.99
N CYS A 17 -1.99 -7.47 2.60
CA CYS A 17 -0.85 -6.97 3.37
C CYS A 17 -1.26 -6.37 4.72
N HIS A 18 -2.41 -5.69 4.80
CA HIS A 18 -2.97 -5.20 6.06
C HIS A 18 -3.49 -6.36 6.93
N MET A 19 -4.06 -7.40 6.30
CA MET A 19 -4.45 -8.61 7.04
C MET A 19 -3.22 -9.30 7.63
N SER A 20 -2.14 -9.46 6.86
CA SER A 20 -0.89 -10.02 7.36
C SER A 20 -0.25 -9.20 8.50
N LEU A 21 -0.47 -7.88 8.51
CA LEU A 21 -0.09 -7.04 9.65
C LEU A 21 -0.88 -7.42 10.92
N LEU A 22 -2.15 -7.81 10.79
CA LEU A 22 -2.96 -8.28 11.91
C LEU A 22 -2.59 -9.71 12.35
N ASP A 23 -2.08 -10.53 11.43
CA ASP A 23 -1.63 -11.90 11.68
C ASP A 23 -0.32 -11.98 12.53
N ILE A 24 0.19 -10.84 13.00
CA ILE A 24 1.26 -10.78 14.02
C ILE A 24 0.76 -11.39 15.36
N ASP A 25 -0.53 -11.70 15.43
CA ASP A 25 -1.21 -12.29 16.58
C ASP A 25 -1.06 -11.44 17.87
N GLU A 26 -0.84 -12.08 18.99
CA GLU A 26 -0.78 -11.44 20.31
C GLU A 26 0.35 -10.39 20.41
N ALA A 27 1.39 -10.48 19.60
CA ALA A 27 2.48 -9.50 19.60
C ALA A 27 2.02 -8.10 19.15
N ILE A 28 0.87 -7.99 18.47
CA ILE A 28 0.28 -6.69 18.10
C ILE A 28 -0.09 -5.87 19.34
N ILE A 29 -0.43 -6.53 20.45
CA ILE A 29 -0.76 -5.88 21.73
C ILE A 29 0.46 -5.14 22.29
N ASP A 30 1.63 -5.73 22.18
CA ASP A 30 2.87 -5.09 22.66
C ASP A 30 3.32 -3.98 21.71
N ILE A 31 3.16 -4.18 20.41
CA ILE A 31 3.40 -3.13 19.40
C ILE A 31 2.46 -1.94 19.65
N ALA A 32 1.17 -2.16 19.89
CA ALA A 32 0.18 -1.11 20.16
C ALA A 32 0.46 -0.28 21.44
N LYS A 33 1.22 -0.83 22.40
CA LYS A 33 1.69 -0.05 23.55
C LYS A 33 2.74 1.00 23.15
N ALA A 34 3.55 0.69 22.14
CA ALA A 34 4.67 1.52 21.69
C ALA A 34 4.32 2.41 20.49
N VAL A 35 3.29 2.05 19.70
CA VAL A 35 2.84 2.80 18.54
C VAL A 35 1.46 3.43 18.75
N GLU A 36 1.21 4.48 17.96
CA GLU A 36 -0.08 5.12 17.79
C GLU A 36 -0.44 5.07 16.29
N PHE A 37 -1.44 4.28 15.92
CA PHE A 37 -2.01 4.30 14.57
C PHE A 37 -2.90 5.54 14.44
N THR A 38 -2.45 6.53 13.67
CA THR A 38 -3.13 7.80 13.53
C THR A 38 -4.17 7.76 12.42
N ARG A 39 -3.76 7.38 11.21
CA ARG A 39 -4.63 7.24 10.04
C ARG A 39 -4.44 5.85 9.44
N SER A 40 -5.52 5.21 9.08
CA SER A 40 -5.52 3.92 8.38
C SER A 40 -6.76 3.81 7.49
N PRO A 41 -6.83 2.84 6.58
CA PRO A 41 -8.03 2.59 5.78
C PRO A 41 -9.30 2.28 6.60
N ILE A 42 -9.14 1.96 7.90
CA ILE A 42 -10.24 1.59 8.81
C ILE A 42 -10.71 2.80 9.64
N THR A 43 -9.89 3.84 9.77
CA THR A 43 -10.23 5.03 10.56
C THR A 43 -10.98 6.07 9.74
N ASP A 44 -11.78 6.90 10.41
CA ASP A 44 -12.49 8.02 9.77
C ASP A 44 -11.62 9.24 9.47
N ILE A 45 -10.35 9.19 9.84
CA ILE A 45 -9.39 10.27 9.58
C ILE A 45 -9.04 10.26 8.09
N LYS A 46 -9.33 11.35 7.38
CA LYS A 46 -9.14 11.46 5.93
C LYS A 46 -7.75 12.02 5.57
N GLU A 47 -7.28 13.00 6.30
CA GLU A 47 -6.00 13.66 6.06
C GLU A 47 -4.85 12.94 6.79
N PHE A 48 -3.67 12.93 6.19
CA PHE A 48 -2.48 12.40 6.87
C PHE A 48 -1.93 13.44 7.86
N PRO A 49 -1.86 13.12 9.17
CA PRO A 49 -1.09 13.92 10.10
C PRO A 49 0.41 13.72 9.89
N GLU A 50 1.23 14.60 10.47
CA GLU A 50 2.67 14.35 10.59
C GLU A 50 2.92 13.07 11.42
N VAL A 51 3.65 12.11 10.84
CA VAL A 51 3.92 10.81 11.47
C VAL A 51 5.40 10.43 11.38
N ASP A 52 5.80 9.51 12.22
CA ASP A 52 7.16 8.97 12.18
C ASP A 52 7.32 7.95 11.05
N VAL A 53 6.29 7.12 10.83
CA VAL A 53 6.32 6.04 9.84
C VAL A 53 5.04 6.07 8.99
N GLY A 54 5.21 6.04 7.68
CA GLY A 54 4.19 5.75 6.70
C GLY A 54 4.29 4.29 6.23
N LEU A 55 3.16 3.58 6.19
CA LEU A 55 3.06 2.24 5.61
C LEU A 55 2.13 2.28 4.40
N LEU A 56 2.66 2.00 3.22
CA LEU A 56 1.88 1.88 1.99
C LEU A 56 1.78 0.43 1.52
N THR A 57 0.58 0.03 1.15
CA THR A 57 0.30 -1.22 0.44
C THR A 57 -0.39 -0.91 -0.89
N GLY A 58 -0.21 -1.79 -1.86
CA GLY A 58 -0.81 -1.60 -3.19
C GLY A 58 0.05 -0.79 -4.15
N ALA A 59 -0.28 -0.88 -5.42
CA ALA A 59 0.38 -0.20 -6.52
C ALA A 59 -0.28 1.15 -6.83
N LEU A 60 0.35 1.96 -7.65
CA LEU A 60 -0.22 3.19 -8.18
C LEU A 60 -1.04 2.85 -9.44
N GLY A 61 -2.36 2.77 -9.32
CA GLY A 61 -3.27 2.41 -10.41
C GLY A 61 -4.06 3.57 -10.98
N ASN A 62 -4.20 4.67 -10.25
CA ASN A 62 -4.95 5.86 -10.63
C ASN A 62 -4.31 7.13 -10.06
N THR A 63 -4.83 8.29 -10.42
CA THR A 63 -4.30 9.60 -10.02
C THR A 63 -4.42 9.86 -8.51
N GLU A 64 -5.46 9.37 -7.85
CA GLU A 64 -5.64 9.50 -6.40
C GLU A 64 -4.55 8.72 -5.64
N HIS A 65 -4.19 7.54 -6.13
CA HIS A 65 -3.11 6.75 -5.54
C HIS A 65 -1.75 7.45 -5.61
N GLU A 66 -1.47 8.18 -6.70
CA GLU A 66 -0.25 9.00 -6.82
C GLU A 66 -0.25 10.15 -5.82
N GLU A 67 -1.38 10.85 -5.69
CA GLU A 67 -1.55 11.97 -4.76
C GLU A 67 -1.40 11.48 -3.32
N GLU A 68 -2.08 10.39 -2.95
CA GLU A 68 -2.02 9.80 -1.61
C GLU A 68 -0.61 9.33 -1.24
N ALA A 69 0.10 8.72 -2.18
CA ALA A 69 1.49 8.31 -1.96
C ALA A 69 2.43 9.51 -1.74
N LYS A 70 2.25 10.58 -2.50
CA LYS A 70 3.01 11.83 -2.36
C LYS A 70 2.70 12.51 -1.02
N GLU A 71 1.43 12.63 -0.67
CA GLU A 71 1.02 13.22 0.61
C GLU A 71 1.59 12.46 1.80
N LEU A 72 1.46 11.12 1.84
CA LEU A 72 2.02 10.35 2.94
C LEU A 72 3.55 10.45 2.98
N ARG A 73 4.24 10.48 1.80
CA ARG A 73 5.70 10.65 1.77
C ARG A 73 6.13 11.99 2.38
N GLU A 74 5.39 13.05 2.11
CA GLU A 74 5.69 14.39 2.67
C GLU A 74 5.46 14.44 4.18
N LYS A 75 4.50 13.68 4.69
CA LYS A 75 4.06 13.70 6.10
C LYS A 75 4.80 12.68 6.98
N CYS A 76 5.55 11.74 6.42
CA CYS A 76 6.27 10.73 7.20
C CYS A 76 7.78 10.93 7.15
N LYS A 77 8.47 10.57 8.24
CA LYS A 77 9.94 10.56 8.29
C LYS A 77 10.51 9.36 7.54
N ILE A 78 9.88 8.19 7.71
CA ILE A 78 10.27 6.92 7.08
C ILE A 78 9.07 6.38 6.34
N LEU A 79 9.23 6.04 5.05
CA LEU A 79 8.20 5.39 4.25
C LEU A 79 8.56 3.94 3.99
N ILE A 80 7.66 3.03 4.39
CA ILE A 80 7.78 1.59 4.15
C ILE A 80 6.67 1.16 3.19
N VAL A 81 7.03 0.32 2.23
CA VAL A 81 6.07 -0.33 1.33
C VAL A 81 5.98 -1.81 1.67
N LEU A 82 4.73 -2.29 1.82
CA LEU A 82 4.43 -3.68 2.14
C LEU A 82 3.76 -4.37 0.94
N GLY A 83 4.30 -5.51 0.58
CA GLY A 83 3.74 -6.40 -0.42
C GLY A 83 4.22 -6.13 -1.84
N ASP A 84 4.08 -7.15 -2.68
CA ASP A 84 4.57 -7.12 -4.07
C ASP A 84 3.87 -6.06 -4.93
N CYS A 85 2.62 -5.71 -4.62
CA CYS A 85 1.92 -4.65 -5.34
C CYS A 85 2.65 -3.30 -5.15
N ALA A 86 2.98 -2.94 -3.92
CA ALA A 86 3.66 -1.69 -3.61
C ALA A 86 5.13 -1.71 -4.05
N CYS A 87 5.81 -2.87 -3.91
CA CYS A 87 7.23 -3.02 -4.22
C CYS A 87 7.50 -3.08 -5.74
N PHE A 88 6.65 -3.79 -6.50
CA PHE A 88 6.95 -4.19 -7.89
C PHE A 88 5.77 -3.94 -8.85
N GLY A 89 4.62 -3.45 -8.38
CA GLY A 89 3.38 -3.36 -9.15
C GLY A 89 2.49 -4.58 -9.01
N GLY A 90 3.04 -5.76 -8.73
CA GLY A 90 2.35 -7.02 -8.41
C GLY A 90 1.18 -7.37 -9.33
N PRO A 91 0.14 -8.06 -8.80
CA PRO A 91 -1.06 -8.40 -9.57
C PRO A 91 -1.74 -7.22 -10.28
N PRO A 92 -1.88 -6.01 -9.69
CA PRO A 92 -2.45 -4.88 -10.42
C PRO A 92 -1.74 -4.53 -11.73
N SER A 93 -0.41 -4.72 -11.79
CA SER A 93 0.37 -4.44 -12.99
C SER A 93 0.13 -5.43 -14.14
N MET A 94 -0.61 -6.53 -13.92
CA MET A 94 -1.00 -7.46 -15.00
C MET A 94 -1.82 -6.76 -16.08
N ARG A 95 -2.60 -5.72 -15.72
CA ARG A 95 -3.32 -4.93 -16.72
C ARG A 95 -2.40 -4.16 -17.68
N ASN A 96 -1.11 -3.99 -17.35
CA ASN A 96 -0.13 -3.30 -18.19
C ASN A 96 0.15 -4.01 -19.52
N ALA A 97 -0.28 -5.27 -19.66
CA ALA A 97 -0.23 -6.00 -20.93
C ALA A 97 -1.22 -5.45 -21.97
N PHE A 98 -2.21 -4.65 -21.54
CA PHE A 98 -3.25 -4.05 -22.37
C PHE A 98 -3.17 -2.52 -22.29
N SER A 99 -3.76 -1.82 -23.26
CA SER A 99 -3.98 -0.39 -23.15
C SER A 99 -5.08 -0.09 -22.13
N LYS A 100 -5.05 1.09 -21.53
CA LYS A 100 -6.10 1.55 -20.62
C LYS A 100 -7.49 1.51 -21.28
N GLU A 101 -7.55 1.90 -22.55
CA GLU A 101 -8.80 1.89 -23.32
C GLU A 101 -9.36 0.47 -23.49
N GLU A 102 -8.54 -0.52 -23.84
CA GLU A 102 -8.95 -1.92 -23.96
C GLU A 102 -9.49 -2.46 -22.63
N VAL A 103 -8.81 -2.15 -21.52
CA VAL A 103 -9.24 -2.56 -20.17
C VAL A 103 -10.61 -1.96 -19.83
N LEU A 104 -10.79 -0.66 -20.07
CA LEU A 104 -12.05 0.02 -19.77
C LEU A 104 -13.18 -0.45 -20.68
N ARG A 105 -12.91 -0.67 -21.96
CA ARG A 105 -13.90 -1.22 -22.91
C ARG A 105 -14.34 -2.63 -22.48
N ARG A 106 -13.38 -3.51 -22.15
CA ARG A 106 -13.70 -4.87 -21.69
C ARG A 106 -14.53 -4.85 -20.42
N ALA A 107 -14.23 -3.97 -19.48
CA ALA A 107 -14.92 -3.91 -18.19
C ALA A 107 -16.34 -3.34 -18.28
N TYR A 108 -16.57 -2.30 -19.10
CA TYR A 108 -17.80 -1.51 -19.06
C TYR A 108 -18.66 -1.57 -20.32
N ILE A 109 -18.15 -2.13 -21.42
CA ILE A 109 -18.87 -2.18 -22.71
C ILE A 109 -19.04 -3.61 -23.21
N GLU A 110 -17.96 -4.41 -23.17
CA GLU A 110 -17.87 -5.69 -23.87
C GLU A 110 -18.17 -6.90 -23.00
N THR A 111 -18.56 -6.71 -21.73
CA THR A 111 -18.97 -7.83 -20.86
C THR A 111 -20.31 -8.39 -21.30
N GLU A 112 -20.48 -9.71 -21.19
CA GLU A 112 -21.64 -10.46 -21.66
C GLU A 112 -22.96 -10.04 -20.97
N SER A 113 -22.86 -9.48 -19.76
CA SER A 113 -24.01 -8.99 -18.96
C SER A 113 -24.30 -7.51 -19.17
N THR A 114 -23.44 -6.77 -19.86
CA THR A 114 -23.61 -5.31 -20.05
C THR A 114 -24.60 -5.01 -21.17
N LYS A 115 -25.58 -4.14 -20.87
CA LYS A 115 -26.47 -3.53 -21.84
C LYS A 115 -26.27 -2.03 -21.83
N ASP A 116 -26.13 -1.43 -23.01
CA ASP A 116 -25.90 0.03 -23.19
C ASP A 116 -24.73 0.56 -22.34
N GLY A 117 -23.63 -0.21 -22.28
CA GLY A 117 -22.46 0.08 -21.47
C GLY A 117 -21.80 1.41 -21.82
N LYS A 118 -21.32 2.10 -20.79
CA LYS A 118 -20.57 3.35 -20.94
C LYS A 118 -19.36 3.33 -20.03
N ILE A 119 -18.22 3.79 -20.54
CA ILE A 119 -17.04 4.01 -19.70
C ILE A 119 -17.38 5.11 -18.69
N PRO A 120 -17.24 4.86 -17.37
CA PRO A 120 -17.50 5.86 -16.35
C PRO A 120 -16.58 7.07 -16.52
N SER A 121 -17.15 8.26 -16.41
CA SER A 121 -16.39 9.53 -16.43
C SER A 121 -17.10 10.53 -15.53
N SER A 122 -16.41 11.02 -14.52
CA SER A 122 -16.88 12.06 -13.60
C SER A 122 -15.68 12.78 -13.02
N PRO A 123 -15.78 14.07 -12.68
CA PRO A 123 -14.74 14.77 -11.92
C PRO A 123 -14.45 14.16 -10.53
N GLU A 124 -15.39 13.40 -9.99
CA GLU A 124 -15.25 12.70 -8.69
C GLU A 124 -14.56 11.34 -8.81
N LEU A 125 -14.33 10.85 -10.03
CA LEU A 125 -13.67 9.57 -10.25
C LEU A 125 -12.20 9.78 -10.61
N PRO A 126 -11.26 9.19 -9.85
CA PRO A 126 -9.86 9.26 -10.20
C PRO A 126 -9.60 8.58 -11.55
N ALA A 127 -8.80 9.22 -12.39
CA ALA A 127 -8.45 8.66 -13.69
C ALA A 127 -7.46 7.51 -13.53
N LEU A 128 -7.70 6.37 -14.22
CA LEU A 128 -6.70 5.32 -14.30
C LEU A 128 -5.41 5.84 -14.92
N LEU A 129 -4.28 5.48 -14.36
CA LEU A 129 -2.98 5.70 -15.00
C LEU A 129 -2.87 4.86 -16.27
N GLU A 130 -2.04 5.29 -17.21
CA GLU A 130 -1.79 4.49 -18.43
C GLU A 130 -1.19 3.12 -18.09
N LYS A 131 -0.28 3.10 -17.12
CA LYS A 131 0.33 1.89 -16.55
C LYS A 131 0.22 1.91 -15.04
N VAL A 132 0.06 0.75 -14.43
CA VAL A 132 0.23 0.58 -12.99
C VAL A 132 1.71 0.63 -12.66
N LEU A 133 2.06 1.41 -11.65
CA LEU A 133 3.44 1.62 -11.24
C LEU A 133 3.66 1.14 -9.79
N PRO A 134 4.86 0.67 -9.45
CA PRO A 134 5.24 0.49 -8.06
C PRO A 134 5.42 1.85 -7.38
N VAL A 135 5.27 1.89 -6.05
CA VAL A 135 5.29 3.16 -5.29
C VAL A 135 6.60 3.94 -5.47
N HIS A 136 7.73 3.23 -5.54
CA HIS A 136 9.04 3.86 -5.70
C HIS A 136 9.28 4.56 -7.07
N ALA A 137 8.39 4.37 -8.02
CA ALA A 137 8.43 5.11 -9.28
C ALA A 137 8.05 6.59 -9.11
N GLU A 138 7.27 6.92 -8.10
CA GLU A 138 6.76 8.28 -7.84
C GLU A 138 7.36 8.92 -6.59
N VAL A 139 7.64 8.14 -5.54
CA VAL A 139 8.13 8.66 -4.27
C VAL A 139 9.32 7.85 -3.74
N LYS A 140 10.17 8.52 -2.95
CA LYS A 140 11.28 7.84 -2.28
C LYS A 140 10.76 6.89 -1.21
N VAL A 141 11.11 5.62 -1.31
CA VAL A 141 10.84 4.56 -0.32
C VAL A 141 12.11 4.28 0.48
N ASP A 142 11.98 4.16 1.79
CA ASP A 142 13.11 3.91 2.70
C ASP A 142 13.27 2.42 3.02
N CYS A 143 12.18 1.63 2.99
CA CYS A 143 12.22 0.19 3.23
C CYS A 143 11.16 -0.56 2.41
N PHE A 144 11.53 -1.73 1.90
CA PHE A 144 10.67 -2.64 1.14
C PHE A 144 10.47 -3.94 1.93
N VAL A 145 9.21 -4.35 2.07
CA VAL A 145 8.83 -5.64 2.67
C VAL A 145 8.01 -6.41 1.63
N PRO A 146 8.67 -7.14 0.73
CA PRO A 146 8.01 -7.86 -0.35
C PRO A 146 7.27 -9.10 0.15
N GLY A 147 6.35 -9.63 -0.66
CA GLY A 147 5.50 -10.80 -0.43
C GLY A 147 4.06 -10.55 -0.89
N CYS A 148 3.31 -11.61 -1.14
CA CYS A 148 1.91 -11.51 -1.59
C CYS A 148 0.99 -12.43 -0.77
N PRO A 149 0.70 -12.04 0.48
CA PRO A 149 1.24 -10.93 1.27
C PRO A 149 2.63 -11.22 1.87
N PRO A 150 3.33 -10.22 2.41
CA PRO A 150 4.52 -10.45 3.23
C PRO A 150 4.16 -11.31 4.45
N ARG A 151 5.08 -12.14 4.89
CA ARG A 151 4.88 -12.93 6.11
C ARG A 151 4.77 -12.03 7.34
N ALA A 152 3.88 -12.39 8.27
CA ALA A 152 3.65 -11.63 9.50
C ALA A 152 4.94 -11.40 10.31
N GLU A 153 5.85 -12.41 10.33
CA GLU A 153 7.14 -12.30 11.00
C GLU A 153 8.05 -11.24 10.37
N ALA A 154 8.02 -11.08 9.03
CA ALA A 154 8.79 -10.05 8.35
C ALA A 154 8.28 -8.64 8.67
N ILE A 155 6.95 -8.48 8.72
CA ILE A 155 6.32 -7.22 9.13
C ILE A 155 6.64 -6.90 10.59
N LYS A 156 6.50 -7.89 11.49
CA LYS A 156 6.86 -7.75 12.91
C LYS A 156 8.32 -7.35 13.09
N TYR A 157 9.22 -7.99 12.36
CA TYR A 157 10.65 -7.64 12.38
C TYR A 157 10.86 -6.18 11.96
N ALA A 158 10.27 -5.78 10.83
CA ALA A 158 10.40 -4.41 10.33
C ALA A 158 9.89 -3.38 11.36
N LEU A 159 8.73 -3.60 11.96
CA LEU A 159 8.20 -2.72 13.00
C LEU A 159 9.08 -2.69 14.25
N THR A 160 9.65 -3.83 14.66
CA THR A 160 10.53 -3.92 15.82
C THR A 160 11.82 -3.11 15.60
N GLU A 161 12.43 -3.19 14.42
CA GLU A 161 13.61 -2.40 14.07
C GLU A 161 13.32 -0.89 14.10
N LEU A 162 12.16 -0.48 13.55
CA LEU A 162 11.72 0.91 13.60
C LEU A 162 11.54 1.43 15.04
N LEU A 163 10.95 0.63 15.92
CA LEU A 163 10.79 0.99 17.34
C LEU A 163 12.13 1.17 18.05
N GLN A 164 13.20 0.57 17.53
CA GLN A 164 14.57 0.73 18.00
C GLN A 164 15.31 1.88 17.29
N GLY A 165 14.62 2.63 16.43
CA GLY A 165 15.18 3.74 15.67
C GLY A 165 16.09 3.33 14.50
N ARG A 166 15.96 2.11 14.01
CA ARG A 166 16.72 1.58 12.87
C ARG A 166 15.83 1.43 11.64
N ILE A 167 16.39 1.74 10.46
CA ILE A 167 15.72 1.39 9.19
C ILE A 167 15.87 -0.12 9.00
N PRO A 168 14.75 -0.86 8.81
CA PRO A 168 14.78 -2.32 8.69
C PRO A 168 15.57 -2.78 7.46
N VAL A 169 16.42 -3.78 7.64
CA VAL A 169 17.04 -4.54 6.56
C VAL A 169 16.60 -5.99 6.74
N LEU A 170 15.72 -6.47 5.87
CA LEU A 170 15.16 -7.81 6.00
C LEU A 170 16.24 -8.89 5.75
N PRO A 171 16.39 -9.87 6.66
CA PRO A 171 17.20 -11.04 6.41
C PRO A 171 16.65 -11.86 5.22
N SER A 172 17.54 -12.54 4.50
CA SER A 172 17.17 -13.34 3.32
C SER A 172 16.14 -14.43 3.62
N GLU A 173 16.16 -14.98 4.86
CA GLU A 173 15.20 -16.00 5.29
C GLU A 173 13.76 -15.44 5.38
N MET A 174 13.60 -14.13 5.61
CA MET A 174 12.30 -13.45 5.69
C MET A 174 11.79 -13.00 4.33
N MET A 175 12.63 -13.05 3.30
CA MET A 175 12.27 -12.71 1.91
C MET A 175 11.91 -13.95 1.07
N ARG A 176 11.61 -15.07 1.70
CA ARG A 176 11.09 -16.27 1.03
C ARG A 176 9.57 -16.18 0.95
N PHE A 177 9.04 -16.52 -0.23
CA PHE A 177 7.62 -16.33 -0.58
C PHE A 177 6.83 -17.63 -0.62
N ASP A 178 7.43 -18.74 -0.23
CA ASP A 178 6.88 -20.09 -0.20
C ASP A 178 7.03 -20.76 1.18
#